data_c011cac01ab9d1628fd16b3cb963ecc0
#
_entry.id   c011cac01ab9d1628fd16b3cb963ecc0
#
_cell.length_a   1.000
_cell.length_b   1.000
_cell.length_c   1.000
_cell.angle_alpha   90.00
_cell.angle_beta   90.00
_cell.angle_gamma   90.00
#
_symmetry.space_group_name_H-M   'P 1'
#
loop_
_entity.id
_entity.type
_entity.pdbx_description
1 polymer ?
#
loop_
_entity_poly.entity_id
_entity_poly.type
_entity_poly.pdbx_seq_one_letter_code
_entity_poly.pdbx_strand_id
1 'polypeptide(L)'
;MILTVLSGRQETEWFDIEVADEYSVDHLKLMLGVRIFGETPAEGMQYIMEAKFPEGLWFRVEDDQLLIGAGLREGCTVRIQRAFSTTRDEAPVYGRRSLFQSEKNG
;
A
#
# COMPACT_ATOMS: atom_id res chain seq x y z
N MET A 1 1.42 7.64 -17.92
CA MET A 1 1.37 6.16 -17.97
C MET A 1 -0.02 5.68 -17.58
N ILE A 2 -0.40 4.53 -18.10
CA ILE A 2 -1.66 3.91 -17.75
C ILE A 2 -1.37 2.74 -16.83
N LEU A 3 -2.05 2.70 -15.69
CA LEU A 3 -1.88 1.66 -14.69
C LEU A 3 -3.22 0.98 -14.45
N THR A 4 -3.19 -0.32 -14.19
CA THR A 4 -4.39 -1.06 -13.82
C THR A 4 -4.42 -1.16 -12.29
N VAL A 5 -5.53 -0.74 -11.70
CA VAL A 5 -5.67 -0.72 -10.25
C VAL A 5 -6.60 -1.85 -9.83
N LEU A 6 -6.14 -2.67 -8.90
CA LEU A 6 -6.95 -3.76 -8.35
C LEU A 6 -7.68 -3.23 -7.12
N SER A 7 -8.99 -3.06 -7.23
CA SER A 7 -9.79 -2.57 -6.11
C SER A 7 -10.56 -3.68 -5.44
N GLY A 8 -10.39 -4.92 -5.92
CA GLY A 8 -11.05 -6.07 -5.32
C GLY A 8 -10.46 -7.33 -5.92
N ARG A 9 -11.05 -8.46 -5.58
CA ARG A 9 -10.54 -9.76 -6.02
C ARG A 9 -10.93 -10.11 -7.43
N GLN A 10 -12.03 -9.54 -7.92
CA GLN A 10 -12.55 -9.89 -9.23
C GLN A 10 -12.16 -8.83 -10.24
N GLU A 11 -11.92 -9.25 -11.46
CA GLU A 11 -11.52 -8.33 -12.52
C GLU A 11 -12.54 -7.24 -12.76
N THR A 12 -13.81 -7.50 -12.48
CA THR A 12 -14.85 -6.49 -12.63
C THR A 12 -14.65 -5.32 -11.67
N GLU A 13 -13.79 -5.51 -10.66
CA GLU A 13 -13.49 -4.48 -9.68
C GLU A 13 -12.19 -3.75 -9.99
N TRP A 14 -11.56 -4.10 -11.10
CA TRP A 14 -10.30 -3.46 -11.50
C TRP A 14 -10.61 -2.30 -12.44
N PHE A 15 -9.76 -1.30 -12.42
CA PHE A 15 -9.95 -0.15 -13.31
C PHE A 15 -8.61 0.42 -13.71
N ASP A 16 -8.58 1.10 -14.86
CA ASP A 16 -7.37 1.73 -15.36
C ASP A 16 -7.39 3.20 -15.00
N ILE A 17 -6.19 3.72 -14.73
CA ILE A 17 -6.01 5.16 -14.53
C ILE A 17 -4.88 5.63 -15.43
N GLU A 18 -4.95 6.89 -15.81
CA GLU A 18 -3.87 7.53 -16.55
C GLU A 18 -3.29 8.62 -15.66
N VAL A 19 -1.98 8.58 -15.44
CA VAL A 19 -1.30 9.55 -14.59
C VAL A 19 0.01 9.95 -15.25
N ALA A 20 0.50 11.14 -14.89
CA ALA A 20 1.79 11.60 -15.39
C ALA A 20 2.90 10.77 -14.78
N ASP A 21 3.99 10.59 -15.54
CA ASP A 21 5.14 9.82 -15.05
C ASP A 21 5.76 10.44 -13.81
N GLU A 22 5.67 11.76 -13.71
CA GLU A 22 6.26 12.50 -12.59
C GLU A 22 5.29 12.69 -11.42
N TYR A 23 4.16 12.00 -11.45
CA TYR A 23 3.21 12.12 -10.35
C TYR A 23 3.81 11.49 -9.09
N SER A 24 3.45 12.04 -7.93
CA SER A 24 4.00 11.59 -6.65
C SER A 24 3.38 10.25 -6.25
N VAL A 25 4.22 9.30 -5.85
CA VAL A 25 3.75 8.01 -5.33
C VAL A 25 2.86 8.23 -4.11
N ASP A 26 3.30 9.09 -3.20
CA ASP A 26 2.56 9.32 -1.96
C ASP A 26 1.15 9.87 -2.25
N HIS A 27 1.05 10.81 -3.17
CA HIS A 27 -0.23 11.40 -3.52
C HIS A 27 -1.14 10.37 -4.20
N LEU A 28 -0.59 9.60 -5.14
CA LEU A 28 -1.38 8.59 -5.83
C LEU A 28 -1.86 7.52 -4.86
N LYS A 29 -0.98 7.10 -3.96
CA LYS A 29 -1.32 6.11 -2.95
C LYS A 29 -2.48 6.58 -2.09
N LEU A 30 -2.43 7.83 -1.65
CA LEU A 30 -3.50 8.39 -0.83
C LEU A 30 -4.81 8.45 -1.62
N MET A 31 -4.76 8.95 -2.85
CA MET A 31 -5.97 9.06 -3.67
C MET A 31 -6.60 7.70 -3.92
N LEU A 32 -5.79 6.71 -4.27
CA LEU A 32 -6.31 5.38 -4.54
C LEU A 32 -6.85 4.73 -3.28
N GLY A 33 -6.15 4.92 -2.16
CA GLY A 33 -6.62 4.35 -0.89
C GLY A 33 -7.97 4.91 -0.50
N VAL A 34 -8.15 6.22 -0.63
CA VAL A 34 -9.43 6.84 -0.32
C VAL A 34 -10.52 6.31 -1.26
N ARG A 35 -10.19 6.18 -2.56
CA ARG A 35 -11.17 5.69 -3.52
C ARG A 35 -11.57 4.25 -3.24
N ILE A 36 -10.61 3.40 -2.86
CA ILE A 36 -10.87 1.98 -2.67
C ILE A 36 -11.53 1.71 -1.31
N PHE A 37 -11.03 2.36 -0.27
CA PHE A 37 -11.47 2.08 1.10
C PHE A 37 -12.47 3.08 1.64
N GLY A 38 -12.60 4.22 0.97
CA GLY A 38 -13.62 5.21 1.34
C GLY A 38 -13.23 6.11 2.50
N GLU A 39 -11.98 6.08 2.93
CA GLU A 39 -11.55 6.87 4.10
C GLU A 39 -10.08 7.20 4.00
N THR A 40 -9.71 8.31 4.64
CA THR A 40 -8.31 8.66 4.79
C THR A 40 -7.70 7.78 5.88
N PRO A 41 -6.37 7.60 5.88
CA PRO A 41 -5.74 6.76 6.90
C PRO A 41 -6.02 7.29 8.30
N ALA A 42 -6.42 6.40 9.19
CA ALA A 42 -6.61 6.74 10.58
C ALA A 42 -5.29 6.62 11.32
N GLU A 43 -5.27 7.11 12.55
CA GLU A 43 -4.07 7.00 13.36
C GLU A 43 -3.69 5.53 13.51
N GLY A 44 -2.41 5.23 13.31
CA GLY A 44 -1.93 3.85 13.42
C GLY A 44 -2.17 3.02 12.18
N MET A 45 -2.73 3.61 11.13
CA MET A 45 -2.98 2.89 9.89
C MET A 45 -2.31 3.64 8.75
N GLN A 46 -1.73 2.93 7.82
CA GLN A 46 -1.18 3.55 6.62
C GLN A 46 -1.52 2.71 5.41
N TYR A 47 -1.55 3.36 4.27
CA TYR A 47 -1.70 2.67 3.01
C TYR A 47 -0.33 2.25 2.51
N ILE A 48 -0.28 1.09 1.88
CA ILE A 48 0.93 0.58 1.24
C ILE A 48 0.58 0.30 -0.20
N MET A 49 1.40 0.81 -1.12
CA MET A 49 1.20 0.56 -2.54
C MET A 49 2.20 -0.46 -3.03
N GLU A 50 1.69 -1.45 -3.76
CA GLU A 50 2.51 -2.45 -4.41
C GLU A 50 2.18 -2.45 -5.88
N ALA A 51 3.15 -2.83 -6.69
CA ALA A 51 2.99 -2.85 -8.14
C ALA A 51 3.66 -4.08 -8.70
N LYS A 52 3.25 -4.44 -9.92
CA LYS A 52 3.96 -5.50 -10.64
C LYS A 52 3.83 -5.27 -12.13
N PHE A 53 4.83 -5.74 -12.86
CA PHE A 53 4.75 -5.83 -14.30
C PHE A 53 3.92 -7.05 -14.67
N PRO A 54 3.40 -7.11 -15.91
CA PRO A 54 2.50 -8.20 -16.28
C PRO A 54 3.03 -9.59 -15.97
N GLU A 55 4.33 -9.80 -16.07
CA GLU A 55 4.89 -11.12 -15.80
C GLU A 55 5.86 -11.08 -14.64
N GLY A 56 5.75 -10.06 -13.79
CA GLY A 56 6.68 -9.88 -12.69
C GLY A 56 6.06 -10.23 -11.35
N LEU A 57 6.87 -10.08 -10.32
CA LEU A 57 6.41 -10.25 -8.95
C LEU A 57 5.99 -8.92 -8.38
N TRP A 58 5.16 -8.96 -7.35
CA TRP A 58 4.77 -7.74 -6.64
C TRP A 58 6.00 -7.14 -5.95
N PHE A 59 6.11 -5.82 -6.02
CA PHE A 59 7.14 -5.11 -5.28
C PHE A 59 6.50 -3.90 -4.60
N ARG A 60 7.06 -3.51 -3.47
CA ARG A 60 6.57 -2.36 -2.75
C ARG A 60 7.08 -1.08 -3.41
N VAL A 61 6.17 -0.12 -3.56
CA VAL A 61 6.50 1.17 -4.17
C VAL A 61 6.82 2.15 -3.06
N GLU A 62 7.99 2.79 -3.16
CA GLU A 62 8.46 3.70 -2.12
C GLU A 62 7.74 5.04 -2.20
N ASP A 63 7.34 5.56 -1.05
CA ASP A 63 6.49 6.75 -0.98
C ASP A 63 7.18 8.03 -1.42
N ASP A 64 8.47 8.15 -1.20
CA ASP A 64 9.19 9.39 -1.42
C ASP A 64 9.69 9.56 -2.86
N GLN A 65 9.10 8.81 -3.78
CA GLN A 65 9.52 8.81 -5.17
C GLN A 65 8.43 9.37 -6.06
N LEU A 66 8.82 9.78 -7.27
CA LEU A 66 7.85 9.96 -8.34
C LEU A 66 7.62 8.61 -8.99
N LEU A 67 6.48 8.46 -9.68
CA LEU A 67 6.10 7.16 -10.23
C LEU A 67 7.20 6.54 -11.08
N ILE A 68 7.75 7.34 -12.01
CA ILE A 68 8.78 6.82 -12.90
C ILE A 68 10.04 6.46 -12.12
N GLY A 69 10.38 7.25 -11.10
CA GLY A 69 11.55 6.98 -10.26
C GLY A 69 11.38 5.77 -9.38
N ALA A 70 10.14 5.44 -9.04
CA ALA A 70 9.84 4.29 -8.22
C ALA A 70 9.81 2.98 -9.01
N GLY A 71 9.97 3.06 -10.33
CA GLY A 71 10.04 1.88 -11.15
C GLY A 71 8.76 1.52 -11.88
N LEU A 72 7.70 2.34 -11.74
CA LEU A 72 6.48 2.05 -12.46
C LEU A 72 6.62 2.42 -13.93
N ARG A 73 5.92 1.67 -14.77
CA ARG A 73 5.93 1.88 -16.21
C ARG A 73 4.53 1.62 -16.75
N GLU A 74 4.33 2.00 -17.99
CA GLU A 74 3.09 1.76 -18.70
C GLU A 74 2.68 0.29 -18.57
N GLY A 75 1.44 0.05 -18.18
CA GLY A 75 0.92 -1.31 -18.09
C GLY A 75 1.12 -2.02 -16.78
N CYS A 76 1.78 -1.38 -15.81
CA CYS A 76 1.91 -1.98 -14.49
C CYS A 76 0.55 -2.12 -13.82
N THR A 77 0.43 -3.12 -12.97
CA THR A 77 -0.73 -3.32 -12.12
C THR A 77 -0.36 -2.87 -10.72
N VAL A 78 -1.27 -2.14 -10.06
CA VAL A 78 -1.02 -1.65 -8.70
C VAL A 78 -2.15 -2.06 -7.78
N ARG A 79 -1.83 -2.20 -6.50
CA ARG A 79 -2.83 -2.47 -5.47
C ARG A 79 -2.46 -1.71 -4.21
N ILE A 80 -3.49 -1.36 -3.44
CA ILE A 80 -3.31 -0.64 -2.18
C ILE A 80 -3.73 -1.56 -1.06
N GLN A 81 -2.90 -1.65 -0.03
CA GLN A 81 -3.21 -2.42 1.16
C GLN A 81 -3.20 -1.50 2.36
N ARG A 82 -3.94 -1.88 3.39
CA ARG A 82 -3.92 -1.17 4.66
C ARG A 82 -3.02 -1.92 5.62
N ALA A 83 -2.12 -1.18 6.26
CA ALA A 83 -1.24 -1.75 7.26
C ALA A 83 -1.49 -1.04 8.57
N PHE A 84 -1.62 -1.81 9.63
CA PHE A 84 -1.92 -1.27 10.96
C PHE A 84 -0.71 -1.44 11.84
N SER A 85 -0.38 -0.37 12.57
CA SER A 85 0.70 -0.43 13.53
C SER A 85 0.21 -1.12 14.79
N THR A 86 0.89 -2.17 15.19
CA THR A 86 0.58 -2.85 16.43
C THR A 86 1.53 -2.42 17.53
N THR A 87 2.48 -1.58 17.20
CA THR A 87 3.42 -1.07 18.18
C THR A 87 2.79 0.08 18.91
N ARG A 88 2.71 -0.08 20.21
CA ARG A 88 2.24 1.05 20.99
C ARG A 88 3.43 1.75 21.53
N ASP A 89 3.34 2.93 21.45
CA ASP A 89 4.41 3.69 21.95
C ASP A 89 4.39 3.62 23.41
N GLU A 90 4.09 2.75 23.37
CA GLU A 90 3.90 2.29 24.29
C GLU A 90 3.77 1.06 24.53
N ALA A 91 3.94 0.85 24.71
CA ALA A 91 3.87 -0.14 24.81
C ALA A 91 3.77 -0.91 25.10
N PRO A 92 3.80 -1.34 25.66
CA PRO A 92 3.80 -2.36 25.75
C PRO A 92 3.70 -3.14 26.00
N VAL A 93 4.10 -3.41 26.11
CA VAL A 93 3.84 -4.26 26.14
C VAL A 93 4.00 -5.04 26.38
N TYR A 94 4.29 -5.42 26.56
CA TYR A 94 4.16 -6.24 26.49
C TYR A 94 4.04 -6.96 26.39
N GLY A 95 4.52 -7.21 26.53
CA GLY A 95 4.21 -7.99 26.17
C GLY A 95 4.30 -8.56 25.87
N ARG A 96 4.37 -8.45 26.44
CA ARG A 96 4.27 -9.06 26.02
C ARG A 96 4.20 -9.62 25.60
N ARG A 97 4.59 -9.97 25.50
CA ARG A 97 4.54 -10.58 25.05
C ARG A 97 4.40 -10.88 24.55
N SER A 98 4.91 -10.94 24.89
CA SER A 98 4.76 -11.34 24.36
C SER A 98 4.75 -11.60 23.92
N LEU A 99 4.99 -11.82 23.88
CA LEU A 99 4.81 -12.05 23.35
C LEU A 99 4.89 -12.41 23.13
N PHE A 100 4.93 -12.49 23.58
CA PHE A 100 5.05 -12.69 23.35
C PHE A 100 4.97 -13.10 23.42
N GLN A 101 5.25 -13.09 23.79
CA GLN A 101 5.22 -13.34 23.94
C GLN A 101 5.00 -13.65 23.93
N SER A 102 5.65 -13.81 24.44
CA SER A 102 5.44 -14.16 24.50
C SER A 102 5.45 -14.28 24.61
N GLU A 103 5.32 -14.40 24.95
CA GLU A 103 5.27 -14.59 25.04
C GLU A 103 5.15 -14.70 25.08
N LYS A 104 5.52 -14.87 25.56
CA LYS A 104 5.48 -14.99 25.64
C LYS A 104 5.27 -15.11 25.53
N ASN A 105 5.87 -15.32 26.06
CA ASN A 105 5.65 -15.48 26.01
C ASN A 105 5.49 -15.24 25.80
N GLY A 106 6.13 -15.63 26.13
CA GLY A 106 5.68 -15.84 25.66
C GLY A 106 5.69 -15.34 25.45
#